data_7186c153cf099ed9ca35f730127fd41b
#
_entry.id   7186c153cf099ed9ca35f730127fd41b
#
_cell.length_a   1.000
_cell.length_b   1.000
_cell.length_c   1.000
_cell.angle_alpha   90.00
_cell.angle_beta   90.00
_cell.angle_gamma   90.00
#
_symmetry.space_group_name_H-M   'P 1'
#
loop_
_entity.id
_entity.type
_entity.pdbx_description
1 polymer ?
#
loop_
_entity_poly.entity_id
_entity_poly.type
_entity_poly.pdbx_seq_one_letter_code
_entity_poly.pdbx_strand_id
1 'polypeptide(L)'
;MTMTQEIETVPDWQPLLVGETVVLRPLAAEDWKEMFAAGCDPLIWAVHPVRDRYKEPAFRRYFEDGLASRSALAIIERSTGAIIGCSRYHVHDEGSGPNSGEVEIGWTFLIRRHWGGATNREVKRLMLDHAFRWFDCVIFRVGDTNWRSRGAMTKIGGKLRDGLIDVMVDGVPQPYVVFEIRRDA
;
A
#
# COMPACT_ATOMS: atom_id res chain seq x y z
N MET A 1 -30.06 25.37 -4.11
CA MET A 1 -29.02 25.00 -5.08
C MET A 1 -28.54 23.62 -4.72
N THR A 2 -29.06 22.63 -5.42
CA THR A 2 -28.72 21.21 -5.20
C THR A 2 -27.38 20.97 -5.90
N MET A 3 -26.30 20.79 -5.15
CA MET A 3 -25.04 20.33 -5.72
C MET A 3 -25.24 18.89 -6.21
N THR A 4 -25.33 18.74 -7.51
CA THR A 4 -25.30 17.46 -8.19
C THR A 4 -23.90 16.88 -7.91
N GLN A 5 -23.80 15.86 -7.08
CA GLN A 5 -22.58 15.05 -6.99
C GLN A 5 -22.38 14.43 -8.38
N GLU A 6 -21.37 14.89 -9.10
CA GLU A 6 -20.88 14.17 -10.27
C GLU A 6 -20.46 12.78 -9.77
N ILE A 7 -21.09 11.75 -10.30
CA ILE A 7 -20.70 10.36 -10.03
C ILE A 7 -19.37 10.19 -10.73
N GLU A 8 -18.28 10.16 -9.96
CA GLU A 8 -16.97 9.78 -10.46
C GLU A 8 -17.08 8.37 -11.04
N THR A 9 -16.94 8.27 -12.35
CA THR A 9 -17.10 7.00 -13.09
C THR A 9 -15.82 6.17 -13.12
N VAL A 10 -14.69 6.71 -12.66
CA VAL A 10 -13.38 6.07 -12.65
C VAL A 10 -12.72 6.29 -11.29
N PRO A 11 -12.07 5.26 -10.71
CA PRO A 11 -11.36 5.43 -9.45
C PRO A 11 -10.25 6.47 -9.54
N ASP A 12 -10.20 7.40 -8.56
CA ASP A 12 -9.03 8.23 -8.35
C ASP A 12 -7.94 7.39 -7.68
N TRP A 13 -6.89 7.07 -8.42
CA TRP A 13 -5.77 6.24 -7.95
C TRP A 13 -4.75 7.01 -7.10
N GLN A 14 -4.79 8.33 -7.13
CA GLN A 14 -3.87 9.18 -6.39
C GLN A 14 -4.60 10.23 -5.53
N PRO A 15 -5.54 9.81 -4.67
CA PRO A 15 -6.30 10.73 -3.84
C PRO A 15 -5.44 11.43 -2.79
N LEU A 16 -5.90 12.60 -2.36
CA LEU A 16 -5.47 13.20 -1.10
C LEU A 16 -6.33 12.64 0.03
N LEU A 17 -5.74 11.83 0.91
CA LEU A 17 -6.44 11.24 2.06
C LEU A 17 -5.93 11.87 3.35
N VAL A 18 -6.81 12.49 4.11
CA VAL A 18 -6.45 13.22 5.34
C VAL A 18 -6.98 12.48 6.55
N GLY A 19 -6.06 12.00 7.40
CA GLY A 19 -6.34 11.37 8.67
C GLY A 19 -6.08 12.28 9.86
N GLU A 20 -6.11 11.72 11.05
CA GLU A 20 -5.81 12.45 12.29
C GLU A 20 -4.30 12.70 12.43
N THR A 21 -3.49 11.67 12.21
CA THR A 21 -2.03 11.71 12.42
C THR A 21 -1.24 11.67 11.12
N VAL A 22 -1.85 11.22 10.02
CA VAL A 22 -1.20 11.11 8.71
C VAL A 22 -2.00 11.77 7.60
N VAL A 23 -1.27 12.14 6.54
CA VAL A 23 -1.84 12.50 5.24
C VAL A 23 -1.21 11.58 4.20
N LEU A 24 -2.02 11.04 3.29
CA LEU A 24 -1.54 10.36 2.10
C LEU A 24 -1.80 11.27 0.90
N ARG A 25 -0.78 11.49 0.09
CA ARG A 25 -0.87 12.27 -1.14
C ARG A 25 -0.18 11.56 -2.30
N PRO A 26 -0.45 11.92 -3.55
CA PRO A 26 0.30 11.41 -4.69
C PRO A 26 1.80 11.44 -4.45
N LEU A 27 2.49 10.33 -4.79
CA LEU A 27 3.95 10.29 -4.82
C LEU A 27 4.45 11.19 -5.95
N ALA A 28 5.42 12.06 -5.65
CA ALA A 28 6.02 12.98 -6.60
C ALA A 28 7.52 12.72 -6.77
N ALA A 29 8.08 13.11 -7.92
CA ALA A 29 9.50 12.88 -8.22
C ALA A 29 10.43 13.62 -7.22
N GLU A 30 9.98 14.74 -6.71
CA GLU A 30 10.69 15.58 -5.72
C GLU A 30 10.81 14.88 -4.36
N ASP A 31 9.98 13.88 -4.09
CA ASP A 31 9.99 13.12 -2.83
C ASP A 31 11.20 12.20 -2.70
N TRP A 32 11.96 11.97 -3.76
CA TRP A 32 13.04 10.99 -3.80
C TRP A 32 13.95 11.02 -2.56
N LYS A 33 14.47 12.17 -2.22
CA LYS A 33 15.46 12.33 -1.14
C LYS A 33 14.88 11.93 0.22
N GLU A 34 13.68 12.41 0.53
CA GLU A 34 13.02 12.14 1.81
C GLU A 34 12.50 10.70 1.85
N MET A 35 11.94 10.21 0.74
CA MET A 35 11.43 8.85 0.63
C MET A 35 12.55 7.81 0.80
N PHE A 36 13.73 8.05 0.18
CA PHE A 36 14.88 7.18 0.37
C PHE A 36 15.40 7.24 1.81
N ALA A 37 15.49 8.44 2.41
CA ALA A 37 15.87 8.57 3.82
C ALA A 37 14.92 7.80 4.75
N ALA A 38 13.61 7.78 4.46
CA ALA A 38 12.63 6.99 5.21
C ALA A 38 12.79 5.47 5.00
N GLY A 39 13.20 5.03 3.81
CA GLY A 39 13.25 3.62 3.43
C GLY A 39 14.62 2.95 3.50
N CYS A 40 15.72 3.67 3.76
CA CYS A 40 17.08 3.14 3.74
C CYS A 40 17.48 2.33 4.99
N ASP A 41 16.59 2.16 5.97
CA ASP A 41 16.84 1.31 7.14
C ASP A 41 16.69 -0.18 6.77
N PRO A 42 17.77 -1.01 6.85
CA PRO A 42 17.73 -2.42 6.46
C PRO A 42 16.73 -3.24 7.27
N LEU A 43 16.41 -2.83 8.49
CA LEU A 43 15.47 -3.56 9.35
C LEU A 43 14.02 -3.45 8.83
N ILE A 44 13.70 -2.44 8.01
CA ILE A 44 12.40 -2.36 7.35
C ILE A 44 12.19 -3.59 6.44
N TRP A 45 13.23 -4.03 5.76
CA TRP A 45 13.22 -5.05 4.72
C TRP A 45 13.68 -6.43 5.17
N ALA A 46 14.08 -6.60 6.43
CA ALA A 46 14.70 -7.82 6.94
C ALA A 46 13.88 -9.10 6.71
N VAL A 47 12.54 -9.00 6.75
CA VAL A 47 11.61 -10.11 6.50
C VAL A 47 10.82 -9.95 5.19
N HIS A 48 11.21 -8.97 4.36
CA HIS A 48 10.59 -8.74 3.06
C HIS A 48 11.24 -9.64 2.00
N PRO A 49 10.49 -10.11 0.96
CA PRO A 49 11.10 -10.88 -0.13
C PRO A 49 12.27 -10.17 -0.81
N VAL A 50 12.20 -8.83 -0.98
CA VAL A 50 13.32 -8.00 -1.47
C VAL A 50 14.06 -7.42 -0.29
N ARG A 51 15.02 -8.16 0.26
CA ARG A 51 15.72 -7.79 1.51
C ARG A 51 16.72 -6.64 1.36
N ASP A 52 17.22 -6.42 0.17
CA ASP A 52 18.22 -5.38 -0.14
C ASP A 52 17.59 -4.06 -0.61
N ARG A 53 16.27 -3.91 -0.50
CA ARG A 53 15.55 -2.70 -0.91
C ARG A 53 16.01 -1.42 -0.17
N TYR A 54 16.66 -1.56 0.99
CA TYR A 54 17.29 -0.41 1.68
C TYR A 54 18.47 0.19 0.94
N LYS A 55 19.05 -0.53 -0.05
CA LYS A 55 20.14 -0.03 -0.87
C LYS A 55 19.60 0.89 -1.97
N GLU A 56 20.31 1.99 -2.24
CA GLU A 56 19.85 3.00 -3.19
C GLU A 56 19.40 2.43 -4.55
N PRO A 57 20.16 1.55 -5.24
CA PRO A 57 19.72 1.06 -6.55
C PRO A 57 18.42 0.27 -6.52
N ALA A 58 18.20 -0.54 -5.49
CA ALA A 58 16.97 -1.33 -5.33
C ALA A 58 15.81 -0.44 -4.89
N PHE A 59 16.07 0.54 -4.01
CA PHE A 59 15.04 1.49 -3.59
C PHE A 59 14.65 2.44 -4.72
N ARG A 60 15.60 2.82 -5.59
CA ARG A 60 15.33 3.67 -6.75
C ARG A 60 14.36 2.99 -7.71
N ARG A 61 14.57 1.71 -8.04
CA ARG A 61 13.61 0.93 -8.85
C ARG A 61 12.21 0.93 -8.21
N TYR A 62 12.14 0.63 -6.90
CA TYR A 62 10.87 0.66 -6.17
C TYR A 62 10.18 2.03 -6.26
N PHE A 63 10.92 3.12 -6.14
CA PHE A 63 10.41 4.50 -6.21
C PHE A 63 9.94 4.86 -7.62
N GLU A 64 10.75 4.53 -8.63
CA GLU A 64 10.43 4.77 -10.04
C GLU A 64 9.22 3.95 -10.51
N ASP A 65 9.11 2.69 -10.09
CA ASP A 65 7.94 1.86 -10.31
C ASP A 65 6.69 2.46 -9.62
N GLY A 66 6.88 3.04 -8.45
CA GLY A 66 5.83 3.77 -7.73
C GLY A 66 5.33 4.97 -8.53
N LEU A 67 6.22 5.81 -9.05
CA LEU A 67 5.87 6.95 -9.91
C LEU A 67 5.17 6.49 -11.19
N ALA A 68 5.74 5.49 -11.87
CA ALA A 68 5.21 4.96 -13.13
C ALA A 68 3.80 4.35 -12.95
N SER A 69 3.51 3.77 -11.80
CA SER A 69 2.20 3.17 -11.49
C SER A 69 1.05 4.17 -11.47
N ARG A 70 1.33 5.45 -11.24
CA ARG A 70 0.32 6.52 -11.04
C ARG A 70 -0.75 6.16 -9.99
N SER A 71 -0.35 5.37 -8.98
CA SER A 71 -1.23 4.91 -7.90
C SER A 71 -0.53 4.88 -6.54
N ALA A 72 0.75 5.30 -6.51
CA ALA A 72 1.52 5.36 -5.30
C ALA A 72 1.24 6.65 -4.51
N LEU A 73 1.16 6.49 -3.19
CA LEU A 73 0.89 7.56 -2.23
C LEU A 73 2.05 7.65 -1.23
N ALA A 74 2.61 8.84 -1.08
CA ALA A 74 3.51 9.15 0.03
C ALA A 74 2.69 9.29 1.32
N ILE A 75 3.18 8.71 2.41
CA ILE A 75 2.58 8.80 3.74
C ILE A 75 3.33 9.86 4.53
N ILE A 76 2.63 10.91 4.93
CA ILE A 76 3.19 12.09 5.61
C ILE A 76 2.71 12.10 7.05
N GLU A 77 3.62 12.25 8.00
CA GLU A 77 3.29 12.52 9.40
C GLU A 77 2.84 13.97 9.57
N ARG A 78 1.60 14.20 10.01
CA ARG A 78 1.02 15.54 10.07
C ARG A 78 1.75 16.49 11.03
N SER A 79 2.26 15.97 12.13
CA SER A 79 2.93 16.78 13.17
C SER A 79 4.26 17.36 12.71
N THR A 80 4.94 16.69 11.77
CA THR A 80 6.28 17.08 11.32
C THR A 80 6.35 17.47 9.84
N GLY A 81 5.35 17.08 9.05
CA GLY A 81 5.36 17.18 7.59
C GLY A 81 6.32 16.19 6.90
N ALA A 82 6.98 15.31 7.64
CA ALA A 82 7.97 14.38 7.10
C ALA A 82 7.31 13.17 6.41
N ILE A 83 7.94 12.68 5.36
CA ILE A 83 7.59 11.40 4.74
C ILE A 83 8.01 10.25 5.68
N ILE A 84 7.05 9.41 6.03
CA ILE A 84 7.25 8.26 6.93
C ILE A 84 7.02 6.91 6.27
N GLY A 85 6.65 6.90 4.99
CA GLY A 85 6.39 5.67 4.25
C GLY A 85 5.73 5.89 2.91
N CYS A 86 5.34 4.77 2.30
CA CYS A 86 4.65 4.74 1.02
C CYS A 86 3.65 3.57 1.01
N SER A 87 2.63 3.69 0.18
CA SER A 87 1.70 2.60 -0.16
C SER A 87 1.13 2.86 -1.55
N ARG A 88 0.55 1.86 -2.22
CA ARG A 88 -0.12 2.08 -3.51
C ARG A 88 -1.29 1.15 -3.75
N TYR A 89 -2.18 1.57 -4.64
CA TYR A 89 -3.21 0.72 -5.23
C TYR A 89 -2.65 -0.02 -6.45
N HIS A 90 -3.20 -1.19 -6.74
CA HIS A 90 -2.90 -1.93 -7.96
C HIS A 90 -4.09 -2.76 -8.40
N VAL A 91 -4.39 -2.70 -9.69
CA VAL A 91 -5.38 -3.56 -10.32
C VAL A 91 -4.64 -4.59 -11.14
N HIS A 92 -4.93 -5.86 -10.90
CA HIS A 92 -4.34 -6.95 -11.66
C HIS A 92 -5.13 -7.18 -12.95
N ASP A 93 -4.44 -7.41 -14.06
CA ASP A 93 -5.04 -7.59 -15.38
C ASP A 93 -5.93 -8.85 -15.45
N GLU A 94 -5.65 -9.86 -14.65
CA GLU A 94 -6.41 -11.10 -14.60
C GLU A 94 -7.40 -11.11 -13.42
N GLY A 95 -8.62 -10.67 -13.68
CA GLY A 95 -9.75 -10.84 -12.75
C GLY A 95 -9.86 -9.85 -11.62
N SER A 96 -9.00 -8.84 -11.54
CA SER A 96 -9.10 -7.76 -10.58
C SER A 96 -9.16 -6.39 -11.28
N GLY A 97 -10.13 -5.60 -10.93
CA GLY A 97 -10.38 -4.27 -11.50
C GLY A 97 -11.79 -3.82 -11.21
N PRO A 98 -12.22 -2.68 -11.72
CA PRO A 98 -13.57 -2.16 -11.49
C PRO A 98 -14.69 -3.13 -11.86
N ASN A 99 -14.42 -4.04 -12.81
CA ASN A 99 -15.37 -5.06 -13.26
C ASN A 99 -15.29 -6.38 -12.48
N SER A 100 -14.21 -6.61 -11.75
CA SER A 100 -14.03 -7.80 -10.89
C SER A 100 -14.36 -7.54 -9.42
N GLY A 101 -14.58 -6.28 -9.05
CA GLY A 101 -14.84 -5.87 -7.67
C GLY A 101 -13.63 -5.94 -6.74
N GLU A 102 -12.42 -6.17 -7.25
CA GLU A 102 -11.19 -6.29 -6.43
C GLU A 102 -10.11 -5.27 -6.79
N VAL A 103 -9.38 -4.79 -5.76
CA VAL A 103 -8.17 -3.97 -5.87
C VAL A 103 -7.16 -4.39 -4.82
N GLU A 104 -5.87 -4.38 -5.16
CA GLU A 104 -4.80 -4.57 -4.18
C GLU A 104 -4.36 -3.25 -3.55
N ILE A 105 -4.14 -3.25 -2.23
CA ILE A 105 -3.34 -2.25 -1.52
C ILE A 105 -2.02 -2.91 -1.12
N GLY A 106 -0.93 -2.49 -1.76
CA GLY A 106 0.37 -3.12 -1.59
C GLY A 106 1.54 -2.15 -1.51
N TRP A 107 2.75 -2.71 -1.62
CA TRP A 107 4.04 -1.98 -1.61
C TRP A 107 4.20 -1.05 -0.41
N THR A 108 3.56 -1.38 0.71
CA THR A 108 3.54 -0.53 1.90
C THR A 108 4.80 -0.72 2.73
N PHE A 109 5.46 0.39 3.05
CA PHE A 109 6.39 0.42 4.16
C PHE A 109 6.11 1.62 5.07
N LEU A 110 6.51 1.52 6.31
CA LEU A 110 6.56 2.60 7.30
C LEU A 110 7.90 2.55 8.01
N ILE A 111 8.43 3.71 8.36
CA ILE A 111 9.61 3.79 9.24
C ILE A 111 9.31 3.11 10.58
N ARG A 112 10.34 2.54 11.20
CA ARG A 112 10.18 1.62 12.35
C ARG A 112 9.46 2.24 13.57
N ARG A 113 9.66 3.53 13.83
CA ARG A 113 8.98 4.19 14.97
C ARG A 113 7.44 4.18 14.87
N HIS A 114 6.90 3.93 13.69
CA HIS A 114 5.46 3.82 13.43
C HIS A 114 4.95 2.36 13.38
N TRP A 115 5.81 1.38 13.70
CA TRP A 115 5.39 -0.01 13.74
C TRP A 115 4.62 -0.34 15.01
N GLY A 116 3.70 -1.31 14.91
CA GLY A 116 2.91 -1.83 16.03
C GLY A 116 1.88 -0.86 16.59
N GLY A 117 1.86 0.39 16.11
CA GLY A 117 0.97 1.46 16.56
C GLY A 117 -0.28 1.65 15.72
N ALA A 118 -0.94 2.78 15.96
CA ALA A 118 -2.17 3.19 15.28
C ALA A 118 -1.93 3.62 13.82
N THR A 119 -0.71 4.07 13.47
CA THR A 119 -0.39 4.67 12.17
C THR A 119 -0.73 3.75 10.99
N ASN A 120 -0.28 2.48 11.03
CA ASN A 120 -0.60 1.55 9.94
C ASN A 120 -2.10 1.29 9.81
N ARG A 121 -2.81 1.22 10.93
CA ARG A 121 -4.27 1.06 10.95
C ARG A 121 -4.95 2.26 10.33
N GLU A 122 -4.52 3.47 10.66
CA GLU A 122 -5.07 4.71 10.10
C GLU A 122 -4.82 4.79 8.59
N VAL A 123 -3.59 4.54 8.15
CA VAL A 123 -3.24 4.48 6.72
C VAL A 123 -4.13 3.50 5.98
N LYS A 124 -4.26 2.27 6.50
CA LYS A 124 -5.08 1.24 5.85
C LYS A 124 -6.56 1.59 5.86
N ARG A 125 -7.09 2.14 6.96
CA ARG A 125 -8.48 2.61 7.02
C ARG A 125 -8.76 3.65 5.94
N LEU A 126 -7.93 4.69 5.83
CA LEU A 126 -8.09 5.74 4.83
C LEU A 126 -8.07 5.17 3.40
N MET A 127 -7.17 4.25 3.11
CA MET A 127 -7.07 3.63 1.79
C MET A 127 -8.25 2.68 1.52
N LEU A 128 -8.70 1.93 2.52
CA LEU A 128 -9.87 1.04 2.41
C LEU A 128 -11.15 1.84 2.18
N ASP A 129 -11.39 2.90 3.00
CA ASP A 129 -12.56 3.76 2.86
C ASP A 129 -12.64 4.39 1.45
N HIS A 130 -11.48 4.78 0.90
CA HIS A 130 -11.41 5.28 -0.46
C HIS A 130 -11.69 4.18 -1.50
N ALA A 131 -11.03 3.02 -1.41
CA ALA A 131 -11.18 1.91 -2.34
C ALA A 131 -12.63 1.38 -2.40
N PHE A 132 -13.30 1.30 -1.26
CA PHE A 132 -14.68 0.81 -1.16
C PHE A 132 -15.74 1.73 -1.81
N ARG A 133 -15.35 2.87 -2.36
CA ARG A 133 -16.23 3.68 -3.21
C ARG A 133 -16.50 3.00 -4.57
N TRP A 134 -15.57 2.13 -5.03
CA TRP A 134 -15.64 1.46 -6.34
C TRP A 134 -15.52 -0.05 -6.31
N PHE A 135 -14.90 -0.60 -5.25
CA PHE A 135 -14.60 -2.04 -5.13
C PHE A 135 -15.33 -2.66 -3.95
N ASP A 136 -15.69 -3.92 -4.09
CA ASP A 136 -16.32 -4.69 -3.02
C ASP A 136 -15.30 -5.47 -2.19
N CYS A 137 -14.08 -5.62 -2.72
CA CYS A 137 -13.01 -6.37 -2.07
C CYS A 137 -11.66 -5.67 -2.25
N VAL A 138 -10.92 -5.56 -1.15
CA VAL A 138 -9.51 -5.13 -1.17
C VAL A 138 -8.66 -6.32 -0.78
N ILE A 139 -7.63 -6.59 -1.57
CA ILE A 139 -6.67 -7.66 -1.32
C ILE A 139 -5.30 -7.09 -0.93
N PHE A 140 -4.54 -7.94 -0.22
CA PHE A 140 -3.16 -7.67 0.19
C PHE A 140 -2.33 -8.91 -0.09
N ARG A 141 -1.33 -8.79 -0.96
CA ARG A 141 -0.37 -9.85 -1.21
C ARG A 141 0.81 -9.69 -0.26
N VAL A 142 1.09 -10.71 0.51
CA VAL A 142 2.13 -10.69 1.55
C VAL A 142 3.05 -11.87 1.37
N GLY A 143 4.36 -11.64 1.28
CA GLY A 143 5.33 -12.73 1.23
C GLY A 143 5.10 -13.72 2.38
N ASP A 144 5.10 -15.03 2.10
CA ASP A 144 4.70 -16.05 3.07
C ASP A 144 5.49 -15.97 4.39
N THR A 145 6.77 -15.68 4.32
CA THR A 145 7.65 -15.53 5.50
C THR A 145 7.62 -14.15 6.16
N ASN A 146 6.84 -13.21 5.64
CA ASN A 146 6.74 -11.84 6.20
C ASN A 146 5.70 -11.79 7.33
N TRP A 147 6.04 -12.43 8.46
CA TRP A 147 5.16 -12.54 9.63
C TRP A 147 4.69 -11.21 10.18
N ARG A 148 5.50 -10.16 10.07
CA ARG A 148 5.14 -8.80 10.48
C ARG A 148 3.96 -8.27 9.67
N SER A 149 4.04 -8.34 8.35
CA SER A 149 2.94 -7.91 7.47
C SER A 149 1.71 -8.78 7.63
N ARG A 150 1.88 -10.11 7.75
CA ARG A 150 0.76 -11.04 8.01
C ARG A 150 0.02 -10.65 9.29
N GLY A 151 0.76 -10.45 10.39
CA GLY A 151 0.17 -10.00 11.65
C GLY A 151 -0.50 -8.62 11.56
N ALA A 152 0.04 -7.71 10.75
CA ALA A 152 -0.58 -6.41 10.52
C ALA A 152 -1.92 -6.55 9.76
N MET A 153 -2.01 -7.43 8.76
CA MET A 153 -3.26 -7.68 8.02
C MET A 153 -4.34 -8.27 8.92
N THR A 154 -3.99 -9.25 9.76
CA THR A 154 -4.93 -9.81 10.75
C THR A 154 -5.48 -8.73 11.70
N LYS A 155 -4.61 -7.82 12.17
CA LYS A 155 -5.01 -6.74 13.11
C LYS A 155 -5.99 -5.71 12.51
N ILE A 156 -6.03 -5.57 11.20
CA ILE A 156 -6.97 -4.68 10.51
C ILE A 156 -8.22 -5.41 10.00
N GLY A 157 -8.40 -6.68 10.36
CA GLY A 157 -9.58 -7.48 10.00
C GLY A 157 -9.43 -8.26 8.69
N GLY A 158 -8.23 -8.34 8.12
CA GLY A 158 -7.97 -9.13 6.93
C GLY A 158 -8.18 -10.62 7.15
N LYS A 159 -8.93 -11.26 6.27
CA LYS A 159 -9.15 -12.72 6.23
C LYS A 159 -8.16 -13.34 5.26
N LEU A 160 -7.45 -14.36 5.71
CA LEU A 160 -6.52 -15.11 4.88
C LEU A 160 -7.31 -15.96 3.88
N ARG A 161 -6.97 -15.87 2.58
CA ARG A 161 -7.45 -16.77 1.55
C ARG A 161 -6.67 -18.10 1.62
N ASP A 162 -7.29 -19.17 1.19
CA ASP A 162 -6.65 -20.49 1.11
C ASP A 162 -5.59 -20.52 -0.01
N GLY A 163 -4.50 -21.24 0.26
CA GLY A 163 -3.43 -21.48 -0.69
C GLY A 163 -2.36 -20.40 -0.73
N LEU A 164 -1.32 -20.69 -1.53
CA LEU A 164 -0.23 -19.79 -1.86
C LEU A 164 -0.33 -19.42 -3.33
N ILE A 165 0.12 -18.23 -3.66
CA ILE A 165 0.34 -17.78 -5.02
C ILE A 165 1.83 -17.50 -5.24
N ASP A 166 2.32 -17.72 -6.45
CA ASP A 166 3.66 -17.31 -6.83
C ASP A 166 3.65 -15.88 -7.38
N VAL A 167 4.46 -15.03 -6.77
CA VAL A 167 4.70 -13.67 -7.25
C VAL A 167 6.13 -13.57 -7.75
N MET A 168 6.31 -13.09 -8.98
CA MET A 168 7.63 -12.89 -9.55
C MET A 168 8.33 -11.72 -8.87
N VAL A 169 9.47 -12.00 -8.22
CA VAL A 169 10.33 -11.00 -7.59
C VAL A 169 11.71 -11.12 -8.21
N ASP A 170 12.15 -10.09 -8.92
CA ASP A 170 13.43 -10.08 -9.65
C ASP A 170 13.63 -11.32 -10.54
N GLY A 171 12.56 -11.76 -11.22
CA GLY A 171 12.56 -12.92 -12.10
C GLY A 171 12.50 -14.29 -11.40
N VAL A 172 12.35 -14.33 -10.08
CA VAL A 172 12.25 -15.56 -9.29
C VAL A 172 10.87 -15.65 -8.65
N PRO A 173 10.14 -16.78 -8.81
CA PRO A 173 8.87 -16.97 -8.13
C PRO A 173 9.08 -17.06 -6.62
N GLN A 174 8.29 -16.31 -5.88
CA GLN A 174 8.29 -16.28 -4.42
C GLN A 174 6.89 -16.60 -3.91
N PRO A 175 6.74 -17.42 -2.85
CA PRO A 175 5.44 -17.74 -2.29
C PRO A 175 4.84 -16.56 -1.53
N TYR A 176 3.59 -16.24 -1.83
CA TYR A 176 2.81 -15.22 -1.16
C TYR A 176 1.49 -15.78 -0.68
N VAL A 177 1.01 -15.24 0.43
CA VAL A 177 -0.37 -15.39 0.91
C VAL A 177 -1.17 -14.17 0.49
N VAL A 178 -2.49 -14.34 0.37
CA VAL A 178 -3.43 -13.28 0.06
C VAL A 178 -4.37 -13.07 1.24
N PHE A 179 -4.44 -11.86 1.76
CA PHE A 179 -5.49 -11.44 2.68
C PHE A 179 -6.53 -10.64 1.92
N GLU A 180 -7.79 -10.71 2.35
CA GLU A 180 -8.88 -9.90 1.81
C GLU A 180 -9.63 -9.17 2.92
N ILE A 181 -10.14 -8.00 2.59
CA ILE A 181 -11.15 -7.27 3.36
C ILE A 181 -12.28 -6.93 2.40
N ARG A 182 -13.51 -7.30 2.75
CA ARG A 182 -14.70 -6.99 1.95
C ARG A 182 -15.41 -5.78 2.53
N ARG A 183 -16.01 -4.99 1.65
CA ARG A 183 -16.93 -3.94 2.06
C ARG A 183 -18.10 -4.58 2.80
N ASP A 184 -18.39 -4.07 4.01
CA ASP A 184 -19.58 -4.47 4.74
C ASP A 184 -20.84 -4.12 3.93
N ALA A 185 -21.78 -5.08 3.83
CA ALA A 185 -23.01 -4.93 3.07
C ALA A 185 -24.03 -4.00 3.79
#